data_31fe9b326b119a35c26db6a7a7e970d1
#
_entry.id   31fe9b326b119a35c26db6a7a7e970d1
#
_cell.length_a   1.000
_cell.length_b   1.000
_cell.length_c   1.000
_cell.angle_alpha   90.00
_cell.angle_beta   90.00
_cell.angle_gamma   90.00
#
_symmetry.space_group_name_H-M   'P 1'
#
loop_
_entity.id
_entity.type
_entity.pdbx_description
1 polymer ?
#
loop_
_entity_poly.entity_id
_entity_poly.type
_entity_poly.pdbx_seq_one_letter_code
_entity_poly.pdbx_strand_id
1 'polypeptide(L)'
;MNWNYPFETTEFLFIFFFILIYTAYIIRTVRIARQLQTTARTLILKLFLRTISFSLLIISLLGPSFGEADRQIQSKGKDIFMIVDLSKSMDAADVTPSRLEKVKFEMNRFVQNERANRIGIIIFSNEAFIHVPLTYDGAALELFIQSLQTDLLATGGTNICDATELAYSKLMNAADPGGRSKMMILFTDGENNSSCSGALYNNLRRFGIGVYTVAVGTKVGISIQQNGKPLMDKNDKLVISKLDENFLRTMATASRGTYYELNNAKNEMPKLTNDINQAEGTLVDSRTITVVSNKYYYFLGAALVLILLDVLITIGTFRL
;
A
#
# COMPACT_ATOMS: atom_id res chain seq x y z
N MET A 1 -11.77 28.30 -7.11
CA MET A 1 -11.92 28.33 -5.65
C MET A 1 -13.00 27.31 -5.31
N ASN A 2 -12.65 26.22 -4.66
CA ASN A 2 -13.59 25.18 -4.28
C ASN A 2 -13.78 25.23 -2.75
N TRP A 3 -14.99 24.90 -2.31
CA TRP A 3 -15.32 24.83 -0.89
C TRP A 3 -15.21 23.38 -0.40
N ASN A 4 -14.53 23.14 0.72
CA ASN A 4 -14.39 21.78 1.26
C ASN A 4 -15.65 21.33 1.99
N TYR A 5 -16.41 22.28 2.53
CA TYR A 5 -17.65 22.00 3.25
C TYR A 5 -18.80 22.76 2.61
N PRO A 6 -19.97 22.11 2.40
CA PRO A 6 -21.17 22.77 1.95
C PRO A 6 -21.71 23.72 3.03
N PHE A 7 -22.52 24.68 2.62
CA PHE A 7 -23.23 25.57 3.54
C PHE A 7 -24.38 24.78 4.18
N GLU A 8 -24.30 24.51 5.48
CA GLU A 8 -25.28 23.70 6.21
C GLU A 8 -26.11 24.53 7.19
N THR A 9 -27.01 23.87 7.93
CA THR A 9 -27.88 24.52 8.94
C THR A 9 -27.09 25.18 10.08
N THR A 10 -25.93 24.72 10.39
CA THR A 10 -25.03 25.26 11.41
C THR A 10 -24.57 26.69 11.11
N GLU A 11 -24.17 26.98 9.87
CA GLU A 11 -23.74 28.30 9.44
C GLU A 11 -24.91 29.31 9.45
N PHE A 12 -26.11 28.87 9.03
CA PHE A 12 -27.31 29.67 9.12
C PHE A 12 -27.65 30.03 10.58
N LEU A 13 -27.52 29.09 11.51
CA LEU A 13 -27.73 29.34 12.93
C LEU A 13 -26.72 30.35 13.48
N PHE A 14 -25.44 30.25 13.13
CA PHE A 14 -24.43 31.23 13.52
C PHE A 14 -24.74 32.62 12.98
N ILE A 15 -25.12 32.76 11.73
CA ILE A 15 -25.51 34.01 11.12
C ILE A 15 -26.75 34.60 11.83
N PHE A 16 -27.74 33.75 12.08
CA PHE A 16 -28.98 34.18 12.76
C PHE A 16 -28.70 34.73 14.19
N PHE A 17 -27.95 33.97 14.99
CA PHE A 17 -27.56 34.40 16.34
C PHE A 17 -26.68 35.65 16.33
N PHE A 18 -25.77 35.78 15.38
CA PHE A 18 -24.96 36.98 15.23
C PHE A 18 -25.84 38.21 14.95
N ILE A 19 -26.76 38.14 13.98
CA ILE A 19 -27.67 39.23 13.64
C ILE A 19 -28.52 39.59 14.88
N LEU A 20 -29.08 38.62 15.57
CA LEU A 20 -29.96 38.83 16.72
C LEU A 20 -29.21 39.51 17.87
N ILE A 21 -28.07 38.98 18.29
CA ILE A 21 -27.26 39.51 19.40
C ILE A 21 -26.72 40.88 19.03
N TYR A 22 -26.26 41.03 17.80
CA TYR A 22 -25.70 42.30 17.36
C TYR A 22 -26.75 43.42 17.19
N THR A 23 -27.97 43.10 16.75
CA THR A 23 -29.10 44.02 16.71
C THR A 23 -29.47 44.48 18.11
N ALA A 24 -29.56 43.55 19.07
CA ALA A 24 -29.81 43.89 20.48
C ALA A 24 -28.72 44.80 21.05
N TYR A 25 -27.46 44.54 20.73
CA TYR A 25 -26.31 45.37 21.12
C TYR A 25 -26.45 46.80 20.54
N ILE A 26 -26.76 46.95 19.25
CA ILE A 26 -26.96 48.28 18.62
C ILE A 26 -28.08 49.05 19.28
N ILE A 27 -29.25 48.42 19.48
CA ILE A 27 -30.41 49.04 20.13
C ILE A 27 -30.03 49.54 21.54
N ARG A 28 -29.37 48.72 22.32
CA ARG A 28 -28.91 49.07 23.66
C ARG A 28 -27.94 50.25 23.61
N THR A 29 -26.93 50.22 22.73
CA THR A 29 -25.93 51.26 22.61
C THR A 29 -26.52 52.60 22.16
N VAL A 30 -27.44 52.61 21.22
CA VAL A 30 -28.14 53.78 20.74
C VAL A 30 -29.04 54.38 21.85
N ARG A 31 -29.73 53.56 22.65
CA ARG A 31 -30.52 54.00 23.80
C ARG A 31 -29.65 54.71 24.83
N ILE A 32 -28.51 54.12 25.19
CA ILE A 32 -27.55 54.69 26.16
C ILE A 32 -26.93 55.97 25.61
N ALA A 33 -26.53 56.03 24.34
CA ALA A 33 -25.97 57.20 23.71
C ALA A 33 -26.96 58.38 23.71
N ARG A 34 -28.26 58.13 23.44
CA ARG A 34 -29.33 59.15 23.52
C ARG A 34 -29.54 59.66 24.96
N GLN A 35 -29.49 58.78 25.96
CA GLN A 35 -29.60 59.19 27.37
C GLN A 35 -28.42 60.04 27.82
N LEU A 36 -27.21 59.79 27.32
CA LEU A 36 -25.99 60.51 27.64
C LEU A 36 -25.72 61.71 26.73
N GLN A 37 -26.62 62.03 25.78
CA GLN A 37 -26.49 63.11 24.78
C GLN A 37 -25.16 63.06 24.00
N THR A 38 -24.57 61.86 23.81
CA THR A 38 -23.30 61.63 23.11
C THR A 38 -23.54 61.09 21.68
N THR A 39 -22.55 61.33 20.80
CA THR A 39 -22.63 60.85 19.40
C THR A 39 -22.02 59.46 19.28
N ALA A 40 -22.81 58.54 18.67
CA ALA A 40 -22.38 57.15 18.48
C ALA A 40 -21.58 56.96 17.18
N ARG A 41 -20.74 57.91 16.76
CA ARG A 41 -19.97 57.82 15.51
C ARG A 41 -19.05 56.56 15.43
N THR A 42 -18.44 56.16 16.55
CA THR A 42 -17.63 54.97 16.64
C THR A 42 -18.39 53.66 16.46
N LEU A 43 -19.73 53.70 16.61
CA LEU A 43 -20.59 52.52 16.41
C LEU A 43 -20.55 52.00 14.97
N ILE A 44 -20.50 52.92 13.99
CA ILE A 44 -20.48 52.55 12.56
C ILE A 44 -19.16 51.83 12.24
N LEU A 45 -18.03 52.32 12.72
CA LEU A 45 -16.73 51.68 12.50
C LEU A 45 -16.69 50.29 13.14
N LYS A 46 -17.21 50.16 14.36
CA LYS A 46 -17.30 48.87 15.05
C LYS A 46 -18.26 47.89 14.34
N LEU A 47 -19.38 48.38 13.84
CA LEU A 47 -20.29 47.58 13.03
C LEU A 47 -19.55 46.96 11.83
N PHE A 48 -18.82 47.82 11.11
CA PHE A 48 -18.09 47.39 9.92
C PHE A 48 -17.00 46.35 10.25
N LEU A 49 -16.15 46.61 11.27
CA LEU A 49 -15.11 45.71 11.70
C LEU A 49 -15.65 44.34 12.15
N ARG A 50 -16.70 44.33 12.96
CA ARG A 50 -17.31 43.09 13.46
C ARG A 50 -18.01 42.30 12.37
N THR A 51 -18.69 42.96 11.45
CA THR A 51 -19.34 42.27 10.32
C THR A 51 -18.28 41.61 9.42
N ILE A 52 -17.20 42.33 9.11
CA ILE A 52 -16.12 41.76 8.29
C ILE A 52 -15.44 40.58 9.04
N SER A 53 -15.11 40.75 10.34
CA SER A 53 -14.50 39.68 11.13
C SER A 53 -15.38 38.43 11.16
N PHE A 54 -16.68 38.59 11.36
CA PHE A 54 -17.62 37.47 11.38
C PHE A 54 -17.75 36.81 10.00
N SER A 55 -17.82 37.60 8.93
CA SER A 55 -17.85 37.08 7.56
C SER A 55 -16.58 36.26 7.25
N LEU A 56 -15.41 36.72 7.67
CA LEU A 56 -14.14 35.98 7.53
C LEU A 56 -14.13 34.68 8.34
N LEU A 57 -14.74 34.68 9.54
CA LEU A 57 -14.89 33.45 10.33
C LEU A 57 -15.80 32.44 9.62
N ILE A 58 -16.93 32.84 9.06
CA ILE A 58 -17.80 31.97 8.28
C ILE A 58 -17.08 31.44 7.04
N ILE A 59 -16.34 32.29 6.32
CA ILE A 59 -15.53 31.86 5.16
C ILE A 59 -14.48 30.83 5.62
N SER A 60 -13.86 31.03 6.77
CA SER A 60 -12.89 30.09 7.33
C SER A 60 -13.53 28.73 7.65
N LEU A 61 -14.75 28.70 8.19
CA LEU A 61 -15.49 27.46 8.47
C LEU A 61 -15.82 26.67 7.20
N LEU A 62 -16.14 27.36 6.12
CA LEU A 62 -16.42 26.72 4.81
C LEU A 62 -15.17 26.09 4.17
N GLY A 63 -13.98 26.33 4.74
CA GLY A 63 -12.74 25.75 4.30
C GLY A 63 -12.39 26.05 2.85
N PRO A 64 -12.15 27.32 2.48
CA PRO A 64 -11.82 27.68 1.11
C PRO A 64 -10.52 27.03 0.66
N SER A 65 -10.59 26.35 -0.47
CA SER A 65 -9.49 25.63 -1.09
C SER A 65 -9.03 26.37 -2.34
N PHE A 66 -7.78 26.79 -2.35
CA PHE A 66 -7.14 27.41 -3.51
C PHE A 66 -5.64 27.16 -3.50
N GLY A 67 -5.07 27.11 -4.69
CA GLY A 67 -3.68 26.70 -4.91
C GLY A 67 -3.56 25.20 -5.04
N GLU A 68 -2.74 24.78 -5.95
CA GLU A 68 -2.34 23.39 -6.18
C GLU A 68 -1.18 23.09 -5.24
N ALA A 69 -1.40 22.19 -4.30
CA ALA A 69 -0.31 21.62 -3.54
C ALA A 69 0.01 20.25 -4.15
N ASP A 70 1.11 20.18 -4.87
CA ASP A 70 1.65 18.92 -5.36
C ASP A 70 2.10 18.08 -4.15
N ARG A 71 1.23 17.18 -3.69
CA ARG A 71 1.66 16.13 -2.79
C ARG A 71 2.11 14.94 -3.62
N GLN A 72 3.39 14.69 -3.61
CA GLN A 72 3.93 13.40 -4.01
C GLN A 72 3.48 12.37 -2.97
N ILE A 73 2.41 11.64 -3.28
CA ILE A 73 2.05 10.46 -2.50
C ILE A 73 2.96 9.34 -2.99
N GLN A 74 4.06 9.13 -2.30
CA GLN A 74 4.83 7.91 -2.41
C GLN A 74 3.99 6.81 -1.75
N SER A 75 3.26 6.05 -2.56
CA SER A 75 2.66 4.82 -2.09
C SER A 75 3.80 3.81 -1.85
N LYS A 76 4.17 3.63 -0.59
CA LYS A 76 5.21 2.68 -0.17
C LYS A 76 4.77 1.21 -0.26
N GLY A 77 3.57 0.93 -0.74
CA GLY A 77 3.09 -0.43 -0.88
C GLY A 77 3.70 -1.14 -2.10
N LYS A 78 3.78 -2.47 -2.04
CA LYS A 78 4.32 -3.35 -3.08
C LYS A 78 3.25 -4.29 -3.59
N ASP A 79 3.40 -4.72 -4.84
CA ASP A 79 2.61 -5.80 -5.43
C ASP A 79 3.51 -7.02 -5.55
N ILE A 80 3.18 -8.07 -4.81
CA ILE A 80 4.02 -9.25 -4.67
C ILE A 80 3.25 -10.48 -5.12
N PHE A 81 3.74 -11.20 -6.12
CA PHE A 81 3.26 -12.55 -6.39
C PHE A 81 4.18 -13.57 -5.74
N MET A 82 3.60 -14.43 -4.88
CA MET A 82 4.21 -15.65 -4.40
C MET A 82 3.91 -16.76 -5.40
N ILE A 83 4.95 -17.32 -6.00
CA ILE A 83 4.86 -18.37 -7.04
C ILE A 83 5.32 -19.66 -6.36
N VAL A 84 4.41 -20.62 -6.25
CA VAL A 84 4.63 -21.84 -5.45
C VAL A 84 4.61 -23.06 -6.34
N ASP A 85 5.69 -23.81 -6.28
CA ASP A 85 5.83 -25.11 -6.91
C ASP A 85 4.98 -26.15 -6.18
N LEU A 86 4.09 -26.80 -6.90
CA LEU A 86 3.27 -27.92 -6.42
C LEU A 86 3.63 -29.25 -7.11
N SER A 87 4.80 -29.34 -7.71
CA SER A 87 5.30 -30.61 -8.24
C SER A 87 5.48 -31.65 -7.14
N LYS A 88 5.50 -32.94 -7.49
CA LYS A 88 5.61 -34.02 -6.51
C LYS A 88 6.90 -34.01 -5.71
N SER A 89 7.95 -33.40 -6.21
CA SER A 89 9.19 -33.20 -5.46
C SER A 89 9.02 -32.34 -4.21
N MET A 90 7.99 -31.48 -4.15
CA MET A 90 7.66 -30.66 -2.98
C MET A 90 7.05 -31.46 -1.80
N ASP A 91 6.63 -32.71 -2.01
CA ASP A 91 6.26 -33.64 -0.93
C ASP A 91 7.47 -34.24 -0.21
N ALA A 92 8.68 -34.03 -0.73
CA ALA A 92 9.91 -34.56 -0.15
C ALA A 92 10.12 -34.10 1.29
N ALA A 93 10.59 -35.02 2.15
CA ALA A 93 10.77 -34.81 3.60
C ALA A 93 12.24 -34.55 4.00
N ASP A 94 13.09 -34.15 3.05
CA ASP A 94 14.47 -33.68 3.36
C ASP A 94 14.45 -32.33 4.07
N VAL A 95 13.32 -31.63 4.02
CA VAL A 95 13.01 -30.46 4.85
C VAL A 95 11.78 -30.79 5.70
N THR A 96 11.86 -30.61 7.00
CA THR A 96 10.82 -31.02 7.95
C THR A 96 9.69 -29.96 8.04
N PRO A 97 8.39 -30.35 8.02
CA PRO A 97 7.86 -31.70 7.85
C PRO A 97 7.88 -32.22 6.41
N SER A 98 7.69 -31.36 5.41
CA SER A 98 7.98 -31.53 3.98
C SER A 98 8.39 -30.18 3.39
N ARG A 99 8.91 -30.17 2.17
CA ARG A 99 9.27 -28.93 1.47
C ARG A 99 8.08 -27.98 1.38
N LEU A 100 6.91 -28.47 0.93
CA LEU A 100 5.70 -27.67 0.78
C LEU A 100 5.18 -27.15 2.12
N GLU A 101 5.12 -27.99 3.15
CA GLU A 101 4.64 -27.55 4.47
C GLU A 101 5.57 -26.50 5.09
N LYS A 102 6.88 -26.59 4.87
CA LYS A 102 7.82 -25.56 5.27
C LYS A 102 7.60 -24.24 4.53
N VAL A 103 7.32 -24.30 3.22
CA VAL A 103 6.97 -23.14 2.40
C VAL A 103 5.68 -22.49 2.91
N LYS A 104 4.62 -23.27 3.15
CA LYS A 104 3.34 -22.78 3.67
C LYS A 104 3.52 -22.03 5.00
N PHE A 105 4.33 -22.59 5.90
CA PHE A 105 4.65 -21.94 7.18
C PHE A 105 5.32 -20.58 7.00
N GLU A 106 6.32 -20.49 6.13
CA GLU A 106 7.07 -19.25 5.91
C GLU A 106 6.24 -18.23 5.10
N MET A 107 5.39 -18.67 4.16
CA MET A 107 4.45 -17.80 3.46
C MET A 107 3.45 -17.15 4.43
N ASN A 108 2.88 -17.92 5.36
CA ASN A 108 1.98 -17.38 6.37
C ASN A 108 2.67 -16.32 7.24
N ARG A 109 3.90 -16.58 7.69
CA ARG A 109 4.70 -15.58 8.44
C ARG A 109 4.96 -14.31 7.63
N PHE A 110 5.26 -14.47 6.34
CA PHE A 110 5.47 -13.34 5.43
C PHE A 110 4.19 -12.50 5.28
N VAL A 111 3.05 -13.12 5.01
CA VAL A 111 1.76 -12.44 4.88
C VAL A 111 1.39 -11.65 6.14
N GLN A 112 1.60 -12.23 7.33
CA GLN A 112 1.31 -11.56 8.61
C GLN A 112 2.14 -10.30 8.84
N ASN A 113 3.37 -10.26 8.32
CA ASN A 113 4.28 -9.12 8.47
C ASN A 113 4.10 -8.04 7.39
N GLU A 114 3.51 -8.38 6.23
CA GLU A 114 3.48 -7.54 5.03
C GLU A 114 2.07 -6.98 4.70
N ARG A 115 1.33 -6.54 5.73
CA ARG A 115 -0.08 -6.08 5.62
C ARG A 115 -0.28 -4.84 4.73
N ALA A 116 0.76 -4.05 4.50
CA ALA A 116 0.69 -2.87 3.62
C ALA A 116 0.81 -3.21 2.13
N ASN A 117 1.20 -4.44 1.80
CA ASN A 117 1.43 -4.91 0.44
C ASN A 117 0.21 -5.66 -0.11
N ARG A 118 0.01 -5.60 -1.44
CA ARG A 118 -0.91 -6.53 -2.10
C ARG A 118 -0.13 -7.81 -2.42
N ILE A 119 -0.66 -8.93 -1.99
CA ILE A 119 -0.04 -10.22 -2.22
C ILE A 119 -1.00 -11.07 -3.05
N GLY A 120 -0.48 -11.74 -4.07
CA GLY A 120 -1.18 -12.74 -4.85
C GLY A 120 -0.43 -14.07 -4.81
N ILE A 121 -1.10 -15.17 -5.13
CA ILE A 121 -0.51 -16.51 -5.16
C ILE A 121 -0.72 -17.10 -6.55
N ILE A 122 0.36 -17.55 -7.16
CA ILE A 122 0.37 -18.38 -8.36
C ILE A 122 0.90 -19.74 -7.97
N ILE A 123 0.22 -20.77 -8.39
CA ILE A 123 0.63 -22.17 -8.20
C ILE A 123 1.02 -22.75 -9.55
N PHE A 124 2.01 -23.61 -9.55
CA PHE A 124 2.45 -24.26 -10.79
C PHE A 124 2.99 -25.67 -10.57
N SER A 125 2.94 -26.44 -11.64
CA SER A 125 3.63 -27.70 -11.87
C SER A 125 4.06 -27.68 -13.34
N ASN A 126 3.48 -28.49 -14.21
CA ASN A 126 3.66 -28.38 -15.65
C ASN A 126 2.99 -27.13 -16.25
N GLU A 127 1.90 -26.70 -15.69
CA GLU A 127 1.15 -25.47 -16.03
C GLU A 127 1.03 -24.56 -14.84
N ALA A 128 0.79 -23.26 -15.07
CA ALA A 128 0.69 -22.24 -14.03
C ALA A 128 -0.71 -21.63 -13.95
N PHE A 129 -1.22 -21.45 -12.72
CA PHE A 129 -2.56 -20.90 -12.46
C PHE A 129 -2.51 -19.82 -11.37
N ILE A 130 -3.40 -18.84 -11.50
CA ILE A 130 -3.63 -17.88 -10.41
C ILE A 130 -4.50 -18.58 -9.37
N HIS A 131 -3.93 -18.81 -8.20
CA HIS A 131 -4.66 -19.33 -7.05
C HIS A 131 -5.36 -18.22 -6.26
N VAL A 132 -4.67 -17.08 -6.05
CA VAL A 132 -5.21 -15.88 -5.42
C VAL A 132 -4.76 -14.66 -6.21
N PRO A 133 -5.67 -13.78 -6.66
CA PRO A 133 -5.29 -12.52 -7.26
C PRO A 133 -4.68 -11.57 -6.21
N LEU A 134 -4.03 -10.48 -6.65
CA LEU A 134 -3.45 -9.48 -5.74
C LEU A 134 -4.52 -8.91 -4.80
N THR A 135 -4.35 -9.11 -3.50
CA THR A 135 -5.27 -8.69 -2.45
C THR A 135 -4.52 -8.15 -1.22
N TYR A 136 -5.22 -7.36 -0.39
CA TYR A 136 -4.78 -6.95 0.95
C TYR A 136 -5.33 -7.86 2.06
N ASP A 137 -6.21 -8.80 1.70
CA ASP A 137 -6.88 -9.68 2.66
C ASP A 137 -5.93 -10.81 3.11
N GLY A 138 -5.20 -10.55 4.20
CA GLY A 138 -4.29 -11.51 4.79
C GLY A 138 -4.99 -12.77 5.29
N ALA A 139 -6.23 -12.66 5.79
CA ALA A 139 -6.98 -13.82 6.28
C ALA A 139 -7.37 -14.76 5.13
N ALA A 140 -7.82 -14.20 4.01
CA ALA A 140 -8.07 -14.99 2.80
C ALA A 140 -6.79 -15.66 2.29
N LEU A 141 -5.66 -14.93 2.26
CA LEU A 141 -4.37 -15.50 1.86
C LEU A 141 -3.97 -16.68 2.75
N GLU A 142 -4.10 -16.55 4.08
CA GLU A 142 -3.77 -17.64 5.01
C GLU A 142 -4.61 -18.91 4.75
N LEU A 143 -5.91 -18.76 4.48
CA LEU A 143 -6.79 -19.88 4.14
C LEU A 143 -6.36 -20.58 2.84
N PHE A 144 -6.04 -19.80 1.80
CA PHE A 144 -5.58 -20.34 0.53
C PHE A 144 -4.20 -20.99 0.64
N ILE A 145 -3.27 -20.43 1.42
CA ILE A 145 -1.96 -21.06 1.70
C ILE A 145 -2.16 -22.40 2.40
N GLN A 146 -3.07 -22.50 3.37
CA GLN A 146 -3.35 -23.77 4.05
C GLN A 146 -3.89 -24.85 3.12
N SER A 147 -4.66 -24.48 2.08
CA SER A 147 -5.24 -25.40 1.11
C SER A 147 -4.25 -25.92 0.07
N LEU A 148 -3.01 -25.41 0.01
CA LEU A 148 -2.01 -25.85 -0.97
C LEU A 148 -1.62 -27.33 -0.75
N GLN A 149 -1.70 -28.10 -1.82
CA GLN A 149 -1.34 -29.52 -1.86
C GLN A 149 -0.76 -29.84 -3.23
N THR A 150 0.16 -30.81 -3.31
CA THR A 150 0.81 -31.18 -4.58
C THR A 150 -0.11 -31.93 -5.57
N ASP A 151 -1.27 -32.35 -5.13
CA ASP A 151 -2.30 -33.00 -5.95
C ASP A 151 -3.36 -32.04 -6.51
N LEU A 152 -3.27 -30.72 -6.18
CA LEU A 152 -4.15 -29.71 -6.75
C LEU A 152 -3.96 -29.54 -8.27
N LEU A 153 -2.79 -29.84 -8.77
CA LEU A 153 -2.46 -29.74 -10.20
C LEU A 153 -2.17 -31.11 -10.79
N ALA A 154 -2.43 -31.23 -12.09
CA ALA A 154 -2.04 -32.44 -12.80
C ALA A 154 -0.53 -32.67 -12.72
N THR A 155 -0.12 -33.88 -12.37
CA THR A 155 1.29 -34.28 -12.27
C THR A 155 1.92 -34.46 -13.63
N GLY A 156 3.17 -34.04 -13.83
CA GLY A 156 3.87 -34.31 -15.07
C GLY A 156 4.94 -33.33 -15.49
N GLY A 157 5.63 -32.73 -14.57
CA GLY A 157 6.75 -31.82 -14.86
C GLY A 157 6.70 -30.54 -14.05
N THR A 158 7.69 -29.69 -14.29
CA THR A 158 7.83 -28.41 -13.60
C THR A 158 8.21 -27.35 -14.62
N ASN A 159 7.37 -26.33 -14.81
CA ASN A 159 7.60 -25.23 -15.74
C ASN A 159 7.64 -23.88 -14.99
N ILE A 160 8.80 -23.55 -14.48
CA ILE A 160 9.03 -22.30 -13.74
C ILE A 160 8.89 -21.08 -14.64
N CYS A 161 9.23 -21.23 -15.92
CA CYS A 161 9.22 -20.11 -16.86
C CYS A 161 7.82 -19.60 -17.15
N ASP A 162 6.86 -20.50 -17.39
CA ASP A 162 5.46 -20.14 -17.62
C ASP A 162 4.83 -19.50 -16.39
N ALA A 163 5.17 -20.01 -15.20
CA ALA A 163 4.70 -19.43 -13.95
C ALA A 163 5.22 -17.99 -13.75
N THR A 164 6.48 -17.74 -14.08
CA THR A 164 7.10 -16.41 -14.02
C THR A 164 6.50 -15.47 -15.07
N GLU A 165 6.23 -15.97 -16.29
CA GLU A 165 5.61 -15.20 -17.36
C GLU A 165 4.16 -14.82 -17.03
N LEU A 166 3.40 -15.75 -16.43
CA LEU A 166 2.07 -15.47 -15.92
C LEU A 166 2.10 -14.38 -14.86
N ALA A 167 3.00 -14.48 -13.86
CA ALA A 167 3.16 -13.48 -12.82
C ALA A 167 3.54 -12.11 -13.40
N TYR A 168 4.48 -12.07 -14.36
CA TYR A 168 4.84 -10.87 -15.09
C TYR A 168 3.64 -10.21 -15.75
N SER A 169 2.86 -10.98 -16.52
CA SER A 169 1.68 -10.46 -17.22
C SER A 169 0.65 -9.88 -16.26
N LYS A 170 0.43 -10.53 -15.11
CA LYS A 170 -0.53 -10.06 -14.08
C LYS A 170 -0.05 -8.84 -13.33
N LEU A 171 1.24 -8.73 -13.01
CA LEU A 171 1.83 -7.54 -12.43
C LEU A 171 1.75 -6.34 -13.37
N MET A 172 1.96 -6.55 -14.68
CA MET A 172 1.87 -5.47 -15.67
C MET A 172 0.44 -4.98 -15.87
N ASN A 173 -0.55 -5.88 -15.82
CA ASN A 173 -1.96 -5.57 -16.01
C ASN A 173 -2.67 -5.15 -14.71
N ALA A 174 -2.01 -5.24 -13.56
CA ALA A 174 -2.59 -4.81 -12.30
C ALA A 174 -2.83 -3.29 -12.29
N ALA A 175 -4.03 -2.88 -11.88
CA ALA A 175 -4.32 -1.46 -11.69
C ALA A 175 -3.38 -0.87 -10.63
N ASP A 176 -2.60 0.12 -11.03
CA ASP A 176 -1.56 0.73 -10.20
C ASP A 176 -1.71 2.25 -10.15
N PRO A 177 -2.64 2.78 -9.34
CA PRO A 177 -2.87 4.22 -9.22
C PRO A 177 -1.74 4.97 -8.51
N GLY A 178 -0.75 4.27 -7.93
CA GLY A 178 0.27 4.87 -7.07
C GLY A 178 1.72 4.54 -7.40
N GLY A 179 2.02 3.84 -8.53
CA GLY A 179 3.41 3.48 -8.88
C GLY A 179 4.03 2.48 -7.89
N ARG A 180 3.33 1.40 -7.58
CA ARG A 180 3.78 0.38 -6.61
C ARG A 180 4.96 -0.42 -7.17
N SER A 181 5.90 -0.77 -6.28
CA SER A 181 6.97 -1.70 -6.63
C SER A 181 6.41 -3.09 -6.88
N LYS A 182 6.86 -3.75 -7.93
CA LYS A 182 6.40 -5.05 -8.38
C LYS A 182 7.48 -6.11 -8.16
N MET A 183 7.12 -7.22 -7.53
CA MET A 183 8.07 -8.26 -7.13
C MET A 183 7.47 -9.65 -7.26
N MET A 184 8.34 -10.64 -7.39
CA MET A 184 7.98 -12.05 -7.39
C MET A 184 8.83 -12.80 -6.37
N ILE A 185 8.23 -13.70 -5.62
CA ILE A 185 8.91 -14.64 -4.73
C ILE A 185 8.61 -16.04 -5.24
N LEU A 186 9.62 -16.75 -5.70
CA LEU A 186 9.50 -18.08 -6.27
C LEU A 186 9.98 -19.12 -5.25
N PHE A 187 9.08 -20.02 -4.84
CA PHE A 187 9.36 -21.15 -3.96
C PHE A 187 9.39 -22.44 -4.77
N THR A 188 10.55 -23.06 -4.91
CA THR A 188 10.75 -24.28 -5.70
C THR A 188 12.07 -24.96 -5.33
N ASP A 189 12.23 -26.21 -5.69
CA ASP A 189 13.53 -26.90 -5.63
C ASP A 189 14.40 -26.66 -6.88
N GLY A 190 13.87 -25.92 -7.85
CA GLY A 190 14.59 -25.54 -9.07
C GLY A 190 14.65 -26.61 -10.15
N GLU A 191 14.11 -27.80 -9.93
CA GLU A 191 13.98 -28.80 -10.98
C GLU A 191 13.05 -28.26 -12.08
N ASN A 192 13.59 -27.94 -13.23
CA ASN A 192 12.86 -27.27 -14.30
C ASN A 192 13.02 -28.03 -15.62
N ASN A 193 11.90 -28.31 -16.28
CA ASN A 193 11.86 -29.00 -17.55
C ASN A 193 11.86 -28.06 -18.76
N SER A 194 11.90 -26.76 -18.54
CA SER A 194 11.83 -25.72 -19.59
C SER A 194 12.97 -24.71 -19.47
N SER A 195 13.28 -24.02 -20.55
CA SER A 195 14.23 -22.90 -20.55
C SER A 195 13.50 -21.58 -20.68
N CYS A 196 13.78 -20.63 -19.79
CA CYS A 196 13.17 -19.31 -19.84
C CYS A 196 13.70 -18.49 -21.02
N SER A 197 12.82 -17.76 -21.68
CA SER A 197 13.18 -16.92 -22.80
C SER A 197 14.03 -15.71 -22.36
N GLY A 198 15.02 -15.35 -23.16
CA GLY A 198 15.79 -14.11 -22.93
C GLY A 198 14.91 -12.86 -22.92
N ALA A 199 13.79 -12.90 -23.64
CA ALA A 199 12.79 -11.82 -23.67
C ALA A 199 12.15 -11.61 -22.29
N LEU A 200 11.82 -12.67 -21.56
CA LEU A 200 11.28 -12.58 -20.19
C LEU A 200 12.23 -11.84 -19.27
N TYR A 201 13.50 -12.24 -19.21
CA TYR A 201 14.52 -11.58 -18.38
C TYR A 201 14.73 -10.11 -18.75
N ASN A 202 14.73 -9.80 -20.04
CA ASN A 202 14.86 -8.41 -20.51
C ASN A 202 13.66 -7.57 -20.09
N ASN A 203 12.45 -8.11 -20.13
CA ASN A 203 11.25 -7.45 -19.69
C ASN A 203 11.26 -7.22 -18.17
N LEU A 204 11.60 -8.23 -17.37
CA LEU A 204 11.71 -8.10 -15.92
C LEU A 204 12.70 -6.99 -15.53
N ARG A 205 13.87 -6.95 -16.18
CA ARG A 205 14.87 -5.88 -15.95
C ARG A 205 14.37 -4.51 -16.36
N ARG A 206 13.73 -4.40 -17.51
CA ARG A 206 13.22 -3.14 -18.06
C ARG A 206 12.18 -2.51 -17.16
N PHE A 207 11.31 -3.33 -16.57
CA PHE A 207 10.24 -2.86 -15.69
C PHE A 207 10.60 -2.91 -14.20
N GLY A 208 11.85 -3.23 -13.87
CA GLY A 208 12.32 -3.23 -12.48
C GLY A 208 11.68 -4.31 -11.60
N ILE A 209 11.21 -5.42 -12.18
CA ILE A 209 10.56 -6.51 -11.45
C ILE A 209 11.64 -7.52 -11.03
N GLY A 210 11.93 -7.58 -9.72
CA GLY A 210 12.86 -8.56 -9.16
C GLY A 210 12.19 -9.92 -8.92
N VAL A 211 12.88 -11.01 -9.28
CA VAL A 211 12.47 -12.37 -8.93
C VAL A 211 13.37 -12.87 -7.80
N TYR A 212 12.79 -12.95 -6.60
CA TYR A 212 13.46 -13.47 -5.42
C TYR A 212 13.23 -14.98 -5.35
N THR A 213 14.28 -15.77 -5.57
CA THR A 213 14.17 -17.23 -5.60
C THR A 213 14.46 -17.81 -4.22
N VAL A 214 13.55 -18.60 -3.70
CA VAL A 214 13.69 -19.35 -2.45
C VAL A 214 13.84 -20.83 -2.80
N ALA A 215 15.06 -21.30 -2.68
CA ALA A 215 15.45 -22.68 -2.97
C ALA A 215 15.07 -23.58 -1.80
N VAL A 216 14.16 -24.53 -2.05
CA VAL A 216 13.61 -25.42 -1.02
C VAL A 216 14.14 -26.83 -1.23
N GLY A 217 14.81 -27.37 -0.23
CA GLY A 217 15.38 -28.72 -0.31
C GLY A 217 16.85 -28.80 -0.01
N THR A 218 17.46 -29.94 -0.29
CA THR A 218 18.86 -30.23 -0.05
C THR A 218 19.61 -30.63 -1.32
N LYS A 219 20.90 -30.35 -1.37
CA LYS A 219 21.80 -30.75 -2.49
C LYS A 219 22.02 -32.25 -2.57
N VAL A 220 21.92 -32.94 -1.45
CA VAL A 220 22.06 -34.41 -1.39
C VAL A 220 20.89 -35.07 -2.08
N GLY A 221 19.70 -34.44 -1.95
CA GLY A 221 18.45 -34.97 -2.49
C GLY A 221 17.90 -36.13 -1.66
N ILE A 222 16.65 -36.48 -2.00
CA ILE A 222 15.93 -37.60 -1.38
C ILE A 222 15.08 -38.30 -2.42
N SER A 223 14.79 -39.59 -2.23
CA SER A 223 13.82 -40.30 -3.08
C SER A 223 12.40 -39.78 -2.82
N ILE A 224 11.67 -39.43 -3.88
CA ILE A 224 10.27 -39.06 -3.80
C ILE A 224 9.45 -40.28 -3.40
N GLN A 225 8.54 -40.13 -2.45
CA GLN A 225 7.59 -41.16 -2.07
C GLN A 225 6.20 -40.83 -2.59
N GLN A 226 5.52 -41.84 -3.17
CA GLN A 226 4.14 -41.75 -3.58
C GLN A 226 3.36 -42.88 -2.91
N ASN A 227 2.34 -42.57 -2.13
CA ASN A 227 1.54 -43.54 -1.36
C ASN A 227 2.41 -44.47 -0.46
N GLY A 228 3.45 -43.94 0.16
CA GLY A 228 4.36 -44.69 1.04
C GLY A 228 5.33 -45.64 0.32
N LYS A 229 5.39 -45.57 -1.02
CA LYS A 229 6.37 -46.32 -1.83
C LYS A 229 7.29 -45.35 -2.57
N PRO A 230 8.57 -45.71 -2.74
CA PRO A 230 9.49 -44.93 -3.56
C PRO A 230 9.00 -44.79 -4.99
N LEU A 231 9.03 -43.59 -5.55
CA LEU A 231 8.70 -43.36 -6.95
C LEU A 231 9.83 -43.89 -7.83
N MET A 232 9.47 -44.72 -8.80
CA MET A 232 10.38 -45.29 -9.79
C MET A 232 10.18 -44.59 -11.14
N ASP A 233 11.25 -44.43 -11.89
CA ASP A 233 11.20 -43.98 -13.28
C ASP A 233 10.77 -45.12 -14.21
N LYS A 234 10.67 -44.82 -15.52
CA LYS A 234 10.32 -45.81 -16.56
C LYS A 234 11.33 -46.98 -16.68
N ASN A 235 12.48 -46.87 -16.04
CA ASN A 235 13.59 -47.86 -16.06
C ASN A 235 13.81 -48.51 -14.68
N ASP A 236 12.79 -48.50 -13.80
CA ASP A 236 12.81 -49.03 -12.45
C ASP A 236 13.95 -48.45 -11.58
N LYS A 237 14.35 -47.18 -11.84
CA LYS A 237 15.30 -46.47 -10.99
C LYS A 237 14.57 -45.54 -10.06
N LEU A 238 15.07 -45.40 -8.84
CA LEU A 238 14.59 -44.45 -7.85
C LEU A 238 14.65 -43.03 -8.42
N VAL A 239 13.54 -42.32 -8.37
CA VAL A 239 13.48 -40.88 -8.67
C VAL A 239 14.00 -40.13 -7.46
N ILE A 240 15.16 -39.48 -7.60
CA ILE A 240 15.81 -38.69 -6.56
C ILE A 240 15.62 -37.22 -6.95
N SER A 241 14.89 -36.49 -6.11
CA SER A 241 14.75 -35.03 -6.26
C SER A 241 15.92 -34.33 -5.56
N LYS A 242 16.55 -33.39 -6.27
CA LYS A 242 17.68 -32.59 -5.79
C LYS A 242 17.46 -31.13 -6.07
N LEU A 243 17.94 -30.28 -5.17
CA LEU A 243 17.94 -28.85 -5.38
C LEU A 243 18.83 -28.45 -6.59
N ASP A 244 18.25 -27.77 -7.60
CA ASP A 244 19.03 -27.12 -8.68
C ASP A 244 19.29 -25.64 -8.32
N GLU A 245 20.36 -25.45 -7.56
CA GLU A 245 20.80 -24.12 -7.13
C GLU A 245 21.25 -23.23 -8.30
N ASN A 246 21.87 -23.81 -9.32
CA ASN A 246 22.45 -23.03 -10.41
C ASN A 246 21.38 -22.33 -11.26
N PHE A 247 20.30 -23.02 -11.56
CA PHE A 247 19.18 -22.45 -12.29
C PHE A 247 18.55 -21.28 -11.50
N LEU A 248 18.27 -21.47 -10.20
CA LEU A 248 17.65 -20.46 -9.35
C LEU A 248 18.52 -19.22 -9.14
N ARG A 249 19.82 -19.39 -8.96
CA ARG A 249 20.79 -18.28 -8.87
C ARG A 249 20.87 -17.49 -10.17
N THR A 250 20.88 -18.18 -11.30
CA THR A 250 20.89 -17.56 -12.61
C THR A 250 19.62 -16.74 -12.84
N MET A 251 18.46 -17.29 -12.50
CA MET A 251 17.17 -16.62 -12.62
C MET A 251 17.09 -15.36 -11.75
N ALA A 252 17.48 -15.45 -10.48
CA ALA A 252 17.51 -14.34 -9.56
C ALA A 252 18.42 -13.21 -10.08
N THR A 253 19.65 -13.53 -10.45
CA THR A 253 20.63 -12.56 -10.95
C THR A 253 20.17 -11.93 -12.27
N ALA A 254 19.61 -12.74 -13.16
CA ALA A 254 19.11 -12.26 -14.46
C ALA A 254 17.93 -11.28 -14.33
N SER A 255 17.16 -11.31 -13.23
CA SER A 255 15.98 -10.46 -12.98
C SER A 255 16.19 -9.37 -11.93
N ARG A 256 17.43 -9.08 -11.48
CA ARG A 256 17.73 -8.16 -10.37
C ARG A 256 17.15 -8.59 -9.02
N GLY A 257 16.84 -9.85 -8.85
CA GLY A 257 16.44 -10.43 -7.58
C GLY A 257 17.63 -11.04 -6.83
N THR A 258 17.33 -11.77 -5.77
CA THR A 258 18.30 -12.41 -4.90
C THR A 258 17.89 -13.87 -4.65
N TYR A 259 18.87 -14.75 -4.50
CA TYR A 259 18.69 -16.15 -4.18
C TYR A 259 18.76 -16.38 -2.68
N TYR A 260 17.83 -17.17 -2.14
CA TYR A 260 17.75 -17.56 -0.72
C TYR A 260 17.58 -19.07 -0.59
N GLU A 261 17.96 -19.60 0.57
CA GLU A 261 17.80 -21.02 0.89
C GLU A 261 16.81 -21.21 2.03
N LEU A 262 15.98 -22.26 1.89
CA LEU A 262 15.02 -22.68 2.89
C LEU A 262 15.13 -24.20 3.11
N ASN A 263 15.82 -24.61 4.18
CA ASN A 263 15.96 -25.99 4.60
C ASN A 263 16.07 -26.07 6.13
N ASN A 264 16.36 -27.27 6.69
CA ASN A 264 16.45 -27.46 8.14
C ASN A 264 17.67 -26.79 8.75
N ALA A 265 18.76 -26.62 7.99
CA ALA A 265 20.01 -26.00 8.45
C ALA A 265 20.00 -24.48 8.25
N LYS A 266 19.26 -23.99 7.24
CA LYS A 266 19.30 -22.60 6.82
C LYS A 266 17.90 -22.09 6.46
N ASN A 267 17.48 -21.02 7.13
CA ASN A 267 16.24 -20.32 6.86
C ASN A 267 16.55 -18.84 6.59
N GLU A 268 16.58 -18.44 5.33
CA GLU A 268 16.86 -17.07 4.93
C GLU A 268 15.60 -16.23 4.68
N MET A 269 14.40 -16.70 5.03
CA MET A 269 13.15 -15.93 4.86
C MET A 269 13.17 -14.59 5.62
N PRO A 270 13.74 -14.46 6.84
CA PRO A 270 13.87 -13.15 7.49
C PRO A 270 14.74 -12.17 6.70
N LYS A 271 15.80 -12.67 6.05
CA LYS A 271 16.66 -11.85 5.20
C LYS A 271 15.91 -11.41 3.94
N LEU A 272 15.19 -12.32 3.28
CA LEU A 272 14.33 -12.00 2.14
C LEU A 272 13.32 -10.90 2.50
N THR A 273 12.63 -11.02 3.65
CA THR A 273 11.69 -10.01 4.12
C THR A 273 12.35 -8.65 4.31
N ASN A 274 13.55 -8.62 4.92
CA ASN A 274 14.30 -7.38 5.09
C ASN A 274 14.72 -6.77 3.74
N ASP A 275 15.22 -7.60 2.81
CA ASP A 275 15.67 -7.14 1.50
C ASP A 275 14.46 -6.61 0.67
N ILE A 276 13.30 -7.27 0.76
CA ILE A 276 12.05 -6.77 0.17
C ILE A 276 11.66 -5.43 0.80
N ASN A 277 11.75 -5.29 2.12
CA ASN A 277 11.35 -4.06 2.80
C ASN A 277 12.31 -2.89 2.50
N GLN A 278 13.60 -3.18 2.33
CA GLN A 278 14.62 -2.20 1.93
C GLN A 278 14.61 -1.89 0.43
N ALA A 279 14.10 -2.78 -0.40
CA ALA A 279 13.88 -2.52 -1.80
C ALA A 279 12.85 -1.39 -1.95
N GLU A 280 13.29 -0.17 -1.69
CA GLU A 280 12.53 1.03 -2.05
C GLU A 280 12.34 1.00 -3.57
N GLY A 281 11.11 1.28 -4.00
CA GLY A 281 10.83 1.39 -5.42
C GLY A 281 11.74 2.44 -6.05
N THR A 282 12.87 2.01 -6.56
CA THR A 282 13.65 2.78 -7.52
C THR A 282 12.81 2.91 -8.77
N LEU A 283 12.35 4.11 -9.04
CA LEU A 283 11.48 4.54 -10.12
C LEU A 283 9.99 4.49 -9.75
N VAL A 284 9.67 5.20 -8.73
CA VAL A 284 8.34 5.73 -8.56
C VAL A 284 8.13 6.76 -9.67
N ASP A 285 7.23 6.46 -10.58
CA ASP A 285 6.53 7.51 -11.30
C ASP A 285 5.82 8.32 -10.20
N SER A 286 6.41 9.43 -9.80
CA SER A 286 5.85 10.33 -8.81
C SER A 286 4.64 10.98 -9.45
N ARG A 287 3.48 10.33 -9.37
CA ARG A 287 2.23 10.97 -9.74
C ARG A 287 1.97 12.04 -8.72
N THR A 288 2.21 13.26 -9.11
CA THR A 288 1.73 14.45 -8.44
C THR A 288 0.21 14.40 -8.45
N ILE A 289 -0.38 13.99 -7.34
CA ILE A 289 -1.82 14.19 -7.15
C ILE A 289 -1.95 15.62 -6.68
N THR A 290 -2.54 16.44 -7.52
CA THR A 290 -2.88 17.82 -7.20
C THR A 290 -3.95 17.79 -6.11
N VAL A 291 -3.53 17.91 -4.86
CA VAL A 291 -4.46 17.99 -3.73
C VAL A 291 -4.76 19.46 -3.50
N VAL A 292 -6.02 19.83 -3.62
CA VAL A 292 -6.47 21.19 -3.33
C VAL A 292 -6.34 21.42 -1.81
N SER A 293 -5.42 22.30 -1.43
CA SER A 293 -5.07 22.55 -0.03
C SER A 293 -6.08 23.49 0.63
N ASN A 294 -6.67 23.08 1.75
CA ASN A 294 -7.54 23.93 2.56
C ASN A 294 -6.72 25.09 3.16
N LYS A 295 -7.12 26.33 2.85
CA LYS A 295 -6.41 27.59 3.25
C LYS A 295 -7.18 28.39 4.29
N TYR A 296 -8.02 27.75 5.11
CA TYR A 296 -8.86 28.40 6.13
C TYR A 296 -8.07 29.29 7.09
N TYR A 297 -6.83 28.97 7.38
CA TYR A 297 -5.99 29.69 8.37
C TYR A 297 -5.67 31.13 7.97
N TYR A 298 -5.66 31.48 6.68
CA TYR A 298 -5.50 32.89 6.25
C TYR A 298 -6.70 33.73 6.65
N PHE A 299 -7.89 33.21 6.44
CA PHE A 299 -9.14 33.89 6.79
C PHE A 299 -9.32 33.96 8.30
N LEU A 300 -8.97 32.89 9.01
CA LEU A 300 -8.98 32.84 10.47
C LEU A 300 -8.01 33.87 11.07
N GLY A 301 -6.77 33.91 10.56
CA GLY A 301 -5.76 34.88 11.01
C GLY A 301 -6.20 36.31 10.80
N ALA A 302 -6.74 36.63 9.61
CA ALA A 302 -7.27 37.97 9.32
C ALA A 302 -8.44 38.35 10.24
N ALA A 303 -9.38 37.41 10.50
CA ALA A 303 -10.48 37.63 11.43
C ALA A 303 -10.00 37.93 12.85
N LEU A 304 -9.02 37.17 13.36
CA LEU A 304 -8.45 37.36 14.70
C LEU A 304 -7.76 38.74 14.83
N VAL A 305 -7.02 39.17 13.81
CA VAL A 305 -6.39 40.51 13.79
C VAL A 305 -7.45 41.61 13.87
N LEU A 306 -8.54 41.49 13.10
CA LEU A 306 -9.64 42.47 13.14
C LEU A 306 -10.36 42.49 14.49
N ILE A 307 -10.57 41.34 15.12
CA ILE A 307 -11.15 41.26 16.47
C ILE A 307 -10.23 41.94 17.49
N LEU A 308 -8.93 41.71 17.39
CA LEU A 308 -7.94 42.39 18.28
C LEU A 308 -7.98 43.90 18.09
N LEU A 309 -8.06 44.40 16.86
CA LEU A 309 -8.21 45.83 16.57
C LEU A 309 -9.53 46.39 17.12
N ASP A 310 -10.67 45.69 17.02
CA ASP A 310 -11.93 46.11 17.62
C ASP A 310 -11.82 46.26 19.14
N VAL A 311 -11.14 45.36 19.82
CA VAL A 311 -10.89 45.41 21.25
C VAL A 311 -9.97 46.60 21.60
N LEU A 312 -8.90 46.85 20.87
CA LEU A 312 -7.98 47.93 21.07
C LEU A 312 -8.66 49.31 20.91
N ILE A 313 -9.51 49.47 19.88
CA ILE A 313 -10.30 50.69 19.65
C ILE A 313 -11.26 50.92 20.82
N THR A 314 -11.83 49.87 21.43
CA THR A 314 -12.72 49.99 22.60
C THR A 314 -12.00 50.53 23.82
N ILE A 315 -10.77 50.06 24.08
CA ILE A 315 -9.95 50.50 25.21
C ILE A 315 -9.55 51.98 25.08
N GLY A 316 -9.26 52.45 23.86
CA GLY A 316 -8.88 53.84 23.60
C GLY A 316 -10.01 54.88 23.82
N THR A 317 -11.29 54.48 23.72
CA THR A 317 -12.44 55.34 23.90
C THR A 317 -12.89 55.48 25.39
N PHE A 318 -12.41 54.66 26.29
CA PHE A 318 -12.67 54.75 27.74
C PHE A 318 -11.71 55.69 28.50
N ARG A 319 -10.80 56.37 27.80
CA ARG A 319 -9.89 57.36 28.36
C ARG A 319 -10.26 58.77 27.92
N LEU A 320 -11.50 59.21 28.18
CA LEU A 320 -11.90 60.61 28.14
C LEU A 320 -12.93 60.83 29.24
#